data_227d6e9cf90f9ca424d9a382d3e75cc1
#
_entry.id   227d6e9cf90f9ca424d9a382d3e75cc1
#
_cell.length_a   1.000
_cell.length_b   1.000
_cell.length_c   1.000
_cell.angle_alpha   90.00
_cell.angle_beta   90.00
_cell.angle_gamma   90.00
#
_symmetry.space_group_name_H-M   'P 1'
#
loop_
_entity.id
_entity.type
_entity.pdbx_description
1 polymer ?
#
loop_
_entity_poly.entity_id
_entity_poly.type
_entity_poly.pdbx_seq_one_letter_code
_entity_poly.pdbx_strand_id
1 'polypeptide(L)'
;MLFRSHGLGESGAENTTKVYQSRVLQILSEDTLEISMPMEQTRLILLPVESEYDMVFFEENSLYQCFSRIVDRYKSNNVYVLVMELTSNLRKYQRREYYRFSCALDMCARNLEEEEIEALEKNSPYELQPGLPLKHSVIVDISGGGLRFLSSQKYEPGSLILCSYHLLKDGERKKYDVVGKVLAVKELENRRGMFEHRVQYYNLDVNTREEIIRFIFEEERKSRKKERLN
;
A
#
# COMPACT_ATOMS: atom_id res chain seq x y z
N MET A 1 -5.35 4.60 -14.30
CA MET A 1 -4.66 5.86 -13.98
C MET A 1 -5.21 6.43 -12.69
N LEU A 2 -4.37 7.08 -11.88
CA LEU A 2 -4.78 7.87 -10.72
C LEU A 2 -4.27 9.30 -10.92
N PHE A 3 -5.00 10.28 -10.40
CA PHE A 3 -4.51 11.65 -10.34
C PHE A 3 -4.92 12.33 -9.02
N ARG A 4 -4.08 13.27 -8.57
CA ARG A 4 -4.21 13.96 -7.29
C ARG A 4 -4.29 15.45 -7.53
N SER A 5 -5.15 16.17 -6.82
CA SER A 5 -5.18 17.62 -6.85
C SER A 5 -3.90 18.19 -6.21
N HIS A 6 -3.23 19.12 -6.90
CA HIS A 6 -2.31 20.03 -6.26
C HIS A 6 -3.14 21.09 -5.53
N GLY A 7 -3.29 20.95 -4.22
CA GLY A 7 -3.90 21.99 -3.42
C GLY A 7 -2.92 23.13 -3.19
N LEU A 8 -3.02 24.21 -3.94
CA LEU A 8 -2.65 25.52 -3.43
C LEU A 8 -3.75 25.91 -2.44
N GLY A 9 -3.60 25.50 -1.17
CA GLY A 9 -4.52 25.85 -0.11
C GLY A 9 -4.33 27.29 0.33
N GLU A 10 -5.26 28.14 -0.05
CA GLU A 10 -5.53 29.34 0.74
C GLU A 10 -6.15 28.89 2.07
N SER A 11 -5.47 29.27 3.15
CA SER A 11 -5.91 29.27 4.56
C SER A 11 -6.34 27.93 5.23
N GLY A 12 -5.46 27.37 6.04
CA GLY A 12 -5.81 26.91 7.41
C GLY A 12 -6.54 25.60 7.62
N ALA A 13 -6.75 24.73 6.61
CA ALA A 13 -7.35 23.41 6.78
C ALA A 13 -6.35 22.32 6.35
N GLU A 14 -6.33 21.18 7.07
CA GLU A 14 -5.51 20.02 6.77
C GLU A 14 -5.58 19.67 5.28
N ASN A 15 -4.42 19.64 4.61
CA ASN A 15 -4.24 19.32 3.19
C ASN A 15 -4.58 17.83 2.95
N THR A 16 -5.84 17.47 2.90
CA THR A 16 -6.26 16.16 2.42
C THR A 16 -6.12 16.11 0.90
N THR A 17 -5.00 15.62 0.43
CA THR A 17 -4.76 15.38 -1.00
C THR A 17 -5.79 14.38 -1.53
N LYS A 18 -6.81 14.85 -2.23
CA LYS A 18 -7.85 13.98 -2.80
C LYS A 18 -7.30 13.24 -4.02
N VAL A 19 -7.46 11.93 -4.03
CA VAL A 19 -7.01 11.04 -5.12
C VAL A 19 -8.22 10.60 -5.93
N TYR A 20 -8.14 10.77 -7.25
CA TYR A 20 -9.18 10.36 -8.18
C TYR A 20 -8.68 9.19 -9.04
N GLN A 21 -9.59 8.29 -9.39
CA GLN A 21 -9.33 7.21 -10.32
C GLN A 21 -10.08 7.45 -11.64
N SER A 22 -9.38 7.23 -12.75
CA SER A 22 -9.94 7.40 -14.09
C SER A 22 -9.29 6.44 -15.10
N ARG A 23 -9.82 6.44 -16.33
CA ARG A 23 -9.31 5.70 -17.48
C ARG A 23 -8.94 6.67 -18.59
N VAL A 24 -7.83 6.41 -19.28
CA VAL A 24 -7.52 7.06 -20.55
C VAL A 24 -8.51 6.54 -21.58
N LEU A 25 -9.17 7.45 -22.28
CA LEU A 25 -10.10 7.16 -23.34
C LEU A 25 -9.42 7.26 -24.71
N GLN A 26 -8.65 8.34 -24.93
CA GLN A 26 -7.94 8.61 -26.17
C GLN A 26 -6.69 9.44 -25.91
N ILE A 27 -5.66 9.27 -26.74
CA ILE A 27 -4.50 10.14 -26.82
C ILE A 27 -4.71 11.03 -28.04
N LEU A 28 -4.75 12.35 -27.83
CA LEU A 28 -4.99 13.33 -28.89
C LEU A 28 -3.68 13.83 -29.52
N SER A 29 -2.65 14.00 -28.70
CA SER A 29 -1.30 14.41 -29.13
C SER A 29 -0.24 13.83 -28.19
N GLU A 30 1.03 14.27 -28.31
CA GLU A 30 2.12 13.87 -27.41
C GLU A 30 1.91 14.33 -25.97
N ASP A 31 1.20 15.44 -25.78
CA ASP A 31 0.98 16.11 -24.50
C ASP A 31 -0.50 16.19 -24.07
N THR A 32 -1.44 15.75 -24.92
CA THR A 32 -2.88 15.92 -24.66
C THR A 32 -3.61 14.58 -24.75
N LEU A 33 -4.43 14.31 -23.74
CA LEU A 33 -5.23 13.07 -23.70
C LEU A 33 -6.62 13.31 -23.11
N GLU A 34 -7.53 12.43 -23.48
CA GLU A 34 -8.86 12.37 -22.91
C GLU A 34 -8.95 11.28 -21.86
N ILE A 35 -9.58 11.62 -20.74
CA ILE A 35 -9.86 10.67 -19.66
C ILE A 35 -11.34 10.72 -19.30
N SER A 36 -11.86 9.61 -18.76
CA SER A 36 -13.19 9.62 -18.17
C SER A 36 -13.23 10.51 -16.94
N MET A 37 -14.28 11.31 -16.78
CA MET A 37 -14.47 12.08 -15.54
C MET A 37 -14.57 11.14 -14.34
N PRO A 38 -13.90 11.42 -13.22
CA PRO A 38 -13.93 10.56 -12.07
C PRO A 38 -15.32 10.50 -11.43
N MET A 39 -15.64 9.36 -10.86
CA MET A 39 -16.87 9.14 -10.12
C MET A 39 -16.56 8.67 -8.70
N GLU A 40 -17.33 9.14 -7.74
CA GLU A 40 -17.33 8.65 -6.37
C GLU A 40 -18.67 7.97 -6.10
N GLN A 41 -18.62 6.64 -5.91
CA GLN A 41 -19.82 5.79 -5.93
C GLN A 41 -20.59 5.95 -7.25
N THR A 42 -21.74 6.62 -7.23
CA THR A 42 -22.59 6.89 -8.40
C THR A 42 -22.62 8.38 -8.79
N ARG A 43 -21.85 9.23 -8.09
CA ARG A 43 -21.83 10.68 -8.32
C ARG A 43 -20.63 11.07 -9.16
N LEU A 44 -20.89 11.87 -10.19
CA LEU A 44 -19.86 12.48 -11.01
C LEU A 44 -19.14 13.58 -10.21
N ILE A 45 -17.81 13.58 -10.26
CA ILE A 45 -17.00 14.63 -9.62
C ILE A 45 -16.63 15.65 -10.69
N LEU A 46 -17.27 16.81 -10.63
CA LEU A 46 -16.96 17.91 -11.54
C LEU A 46 -15.69 18.60 -11.09
N LEU A 47 -14.62 18.40 -11.86
CA LEU A 47 -13.34 19.05 -11.63
C LEU A 47 -13.28 20.36 -12.43
N PRO A 48 -12.69 21.45 -11.85
CA PRO A 48 -12.58 22.72 -12.54
C PRO A 48 -11.58 22.63 -13.70
N VAL A 49 -11.91 23.34 -14.82
CA VAL A 49 -10.94 23.61 -15.89
C VAL A 49 -9.85 24.51 -15.34
N GLU A 50 -8.64 24.45 -15.89
CA GLU A 50 -7.41 25.11 -15.46
C GLU A 50 -6.81 24.59 -14.14
N SER A 51 -7.45 23.60 -13.49
CA SER A 51 -6.86 22.98 -12.28
C SER A 51 -5.72 22.04 -12.62
N GLU A 52 -4.70 22.06 -11.78
CA GLU A 52 -3.48 21.24 -11.93
C GLU A 52 -3.58 19.96 -11.09
N TYR A 53 -3.01 18.89 -11.63
CA TYR A 53 -3.04 17.55 -11.05
C TYR A 53 -1.72 16.82 -11.26
N ASP A 54 -1.38 16.03 -10.27
CA ASP A 54 -0.31 15.03 -10.35
C ASP A 54 -0.91 13.72 -10.86
N MET A 55 -0.56 13.32 -12.09
CA MET A 55 -1.08 12.11 -12.73
C MET A 55 -0.13 10.94 -12.59
N VAL A 56 -0.67 9.78 -12.25
CA VAL A 56 0.07 8.51 -12.22
C VAL A 56 -0.59 7.50 -13.15
N PHE A 57 0.13 7.09 -14.18
CA PHE A 57 -0.26 6.06 -15.12
C PHE A 57 0.20 4.70 -14.65
N PHE A 58 -0.63 3.69 -14.88
CA PHE A 58 -0.33 2.28 -14.63
C PHE A 58 -0.16 1.60 -15.97
N GLU A 59 1.01 1.06 -16.21
CA GLU A 59 1.32 0.26 -17.39
C GLU A 59 1.96 -1.04 -16.94
N GLU A 60 1.26 -2.15 -17.13
CA GLU A 60 1.69 -3.49 -16.70
C GLU A 60 2.32 -3.49 -15.29
N ASN A 61 3.64 -3.53 -15.21
CA ASN A 61 4.42 -3.57 -13.97
C ASN A 61 5.11 -2.24 -13.63
N SER A 62 4.84 -1.18 -14.38
CA SER A 62 5.48 0.13 -14.23
C SER A 62 4.48 1.23 -13.90
N LEU A 63 4.95 2.21 -13.16
CA LEU A 63 4.21 3.44 -12.90
C LEU A 63 4.97 4.60 -13.54
N TYR A 64 4.22 5.52 -14.13
CA TYR A 64 4.74 6.77 -14.68
C TYR A 64 3.97 7.94 -14.10
N GLN A 65 4.66 9.02 -13.80
CA GLN A 65 4.11 10.23 -13.22
C GLN A 65 4.42 11.43 -14.09
N CYS A 66 3.47 12.37 -14.18
CA CYS A 66 3.68 13.70 -14.75
C CYS A 66 2.74 14.70 -14.06
N PHE A 67 3.02 15.97 -14.25
CA PHE A 67 2.07 17.05 -13.96
C PHE A 67 1.15 17.25 -15.15
N SER A 68 -0.06 17.70 -14.88
CA SER A 68 -1.09 17.89 -15.88
C SER A 68 -2.07 18.98 -15.48
N ARG A 69 -2.79 19.52 -16.45
CA ARG A 69 -3.83 20.53 -16.27
C ARG A 69 -5.09 20.10 -17.02
N ILE A 70 -6.28 20.38 -16.48
CA ILE A 70 -7.53 20.21 -17.21
C ILE A 70 -7.69 21.40 -18.15
N VAL A 71 -7.73 21.16 -19.45
CA VAL A 71 -7.92 22.22 -20.45
C VAL A 71 -9.35 22.32 -20.96
N ASP A 72 -10.09 21.21 -20.90
CA ASP A 72 -11.50 21.20 -21.30
C ASP A 72 -12.27 20.06 -20.62
N ARG A 73 -13.59 20.17 -20.64
CA ARG A 73 -14.52 19.11 -20.22
C ARG A 73 -15.80 19.15 -21.05
N TYR A 74 -16.23 17.99 -21.50
CA TYR A 74 -17.42 17.88 -22.31
C TYR A 74 -18.13 16.52 -22.11
N LYS A 75 -19.27 16.35 -22.74
CA LYS A 75 -20.02 15.09 -22.74
C LYS A 75 -20.12 14.56 -24.17
N SER A 76 -19.69 13.33 -24.38
CA SER A 76 -19.82 12.60 -25.65
C SER A 76 -20.36 11.20 -25.38
N ASN A 77 -21.35 10.76 -26.17
CA ASN A 77 -21.95 9.42 -26.09
C ASN A 77 -22.30 8.98 -24.65
N ASN A 78 -22.91 9.87 -23.88
CA ASN A 78 -23.22 9.67 -22.45
C ASN A 78 -22.04 9.52 -21.50
N VAL A 79 -20.80 9.68 -21.96
CA VAL A 79 -19.59 9.69 -21.15
C VAL A 79 -19.17 11.14 -20.93
N TYR A 80 -18.88 11.49 -19.68
CA TYR A 80 -18.25 12.77 -19.36
C TYR A 80 -16.74 12.64 -19.48
N VAL A 81 -16.14 13.51 -20.24
CA VAL A 81 -14.73 13.50 -20.63
C VAL A 81 -14.03 14.72 -20.04
N LEU A 82 -12.81 14.53 -19.60
CA LEU A 82 -11.85 15.58 -19.30
C LEU A 82 -10.74 15.54 -20.34
N VAL A 83 -10.38 16.69 -20.88
CA VAL A 83 -9.19 16.87 -21.71
C VAL A 83 -8.06 17.32 -20.78
N MET A 84 -7.00 16.53 -20.73
CA MET A 84 -5.84 16.76 -19.89
C MET A 84 -4.64 17.12 -20.77
N GLU A 85 -4.00 18.24 -20.46
CA GLU A 85 -2.72 18.61 -21.01
C GLU A 85 -1.61 18.20 -20.03
N LEU A 86 -0.60 17.46 -20.51
CA LEU A 86 0.58 17.10 -19.73
C LEU A 86 1.53 18.30 -19.69
N THR A 87 1.76 18.85 -18.52
CA THR A 87 2.63 20.03 -18.33
C THR A 87 4.07 19.66 -17.98
N SER A 88 4.37 18.36 -17.90
CA SER A 88 5.73 17.83 -17.72
C SER A 88 5.91 16.49 -18.43
N ASN A 89 7.16 16.12 -18.69
CA ASN A 89 7.49 14.82 -19.23
C ASN A 89 7.09 13.67 -18.29
N LEU A 90 6.70 12.53 -18.86
CA LEU A 90 6.49 11.29 -18.12
C LEU A 90 7.81 10.82 -17.49
N ARG A 91 7.77 10.58 -16.19
CA ARG A 91 8.89 10.03 -15.43
C ARG A 91 8.49 8.70 -14.79
N LYS A 92 9.41 7.76 -14.76
CA LYS A 92 9.17 6.50 -14.03
C LYS A 92 8.95 6.82 -12.54
N TYR A 93 7.85 6.30 -11.98
CA TYR A 93 7.44 6.57 -10.61
C TYR A 93 7.57 5.32 -9.74
N GLN A 94 8.45 5.39 -8.74
CA GLN A 94 8.61 4.34 -7.75
C GLN A 94 7.92 4.77 -6.45
N ARG A 95 6.69 4.27 -6.22
CA ARG A 95 5.94 4.60 -5.01
C ARG A 95 6.25 3.71 -3.81
N ARG A 96 6.99 2.59 -4.03
CA ARG A 96 7.33 1.66 -2.96
C ARG A 96 8.74 1.93 -2.48
N GLU A 97 8.87 2.24 -1.21
CA GLU A 97 10.17 2.40 -0.55
C GLU A 97 10.89 1.05 -0.42
N TYR A 98 10.13 -0.02 -0.13
CA TYR A 98 10.68 -1.36 0.06
C TYR A 98 10.17 -2.33 -1.01
N TYR A 99 11.07 -3.21 -1.44
CA TYR A 99 10.70 -4.36 -2.26
C TYR A 99 9.79 -5.31 -1.47
N ARG A 100 8.82 -5.93 -2.13
CA ARG A 100 7.91 -6.91 -1.55
C ARG A 100 8.22 -8.28 -2.08
N PHE A 101 8.45 -9.22 -1.18
CA PHE A 101 8.71 -10.62 -1.49
C PHE A 101 7.45 -11.43 -1.24
N SER A 102 6.94 -12.08 -2.29
CA SER A 102 5.80 -13.02 -2.18
C SER A 102 6.28 -14.33 -1.57
N CYS A 103 5.60 -14.79 -0.54
CA CYS A 103 6.01 -15.97 0.24
C CYS A 103 4.79 -16.68 0.83
N ALA A 104 5.04 -17.79 1.51
CA ALA A 104 4.08 -18.45 2.39
C ALA A 104 4.81 -18.79 3.69
N LEU A 105 4.72 -17.90 4.70
CA LEU A 105 5.37 -18.09 5.99
C LEU A 105 4.34 -18.17 7.10
N ASP A 106 4.51 -19.14 7.98
CA ASP A 106 3.68 -19.25 9.17
C ASP A 106 3.90 -18.06 10.08
N MET A 107 2.82 -17.53 10.58
CA MET A 107 2.78 -16.41 11.51
C MET A 107 1.69 -16.63 12.55
N CYS A 108 1.87 -16.08 13.72
CA CYS A 108 0.82 -15.92 14.70
C CYS A 108 0.58 -14.44 14.98
N ALA A 109 -0.69 -14.05 15.21
CA ALA A 109 -1.03 -12.65 15.50
C ALA A 109 -2.07 -12.56 16.63
N ARG A 110 -2.07 -11.41 17.31
CA ARG A 110 -3.11 -10.97 18.25
C ARG A 110 -3.21 -9.46 18.27
N ASN A 111 -4.33 -8.91 18.74
CA ASN A 111 -4.37 -7.50 19.10
C ASN A 111 -3.43 -7.22 20.27
N LEU A 112 -2.91 -5.99 20.35
CA LEU A 112 -2.26 -5.52 21.55
C LEU A 112 -3.31 -5.17 22.61
N GLU A 113 -2.96 -5.36 23.88
CA GLU A 113 -3.76 -4.92 25.01
C GLU A 113 -3.58 -3.40 25.23
N GLU A 114 -4.54 -2.75 25.92
CA GLU A 114 -4.51 -1.31 26.14
C GLU A 114 -3.22 -0.84 26.83
N GLU A 115 -2.74 -1.60 27.81
CA GLU A 115 -1.50 -1.32 28.55
C GLU A 115 -0.26 -1.36 27.64
N GLU A 116 -0.22 -2.31 26.67
CA GLU A 116 0.84 -2.41 25.68
C GLU A 116 0.82 -1.22 24.71
N ILE A 117 -0.37 -0.78 24.30
CA ILE A 117 -0.56 0.39 23.42
C ILE A 117 -0.09 1.66 24.13
N GLU A 118 -0.53 1.88 25.38
CA GLU A 118 -0.11 3.03 26.17
C GLU A 118 1.40 3.09 26.38
N ALA A 119 2.04 1.95 26.63
CA ALA A 119 3.48 1.88 26.81
C ALA A 119 4.22 2.24 25.49
N LEU A 120 3.71 1.78 24.35
CA LEU A 120 4.25 2.15 23.03
C LEU A 120 4.14 3.64 22.74
N GLU A 121 3.00 4.27 23.05
CA GLU A 121 2.77 5.70 22.82
C GLU A 121 3.67 6.57 23.72
N LYS A 122 3.92 6.13 24.94
CA LYS A 122 4.79 6.81 25.90
C LYS A 122 6.29 6.53 25.69
N ASN A 123 6.66 5.71 24.67
CA ASN A 123 8.01 5.18 24.49
C ASN A 123 8.61 4.56 25.78
N SER A 124 7.74 3.99 26.60
CA SER A 124 8.15 3.34 27.85
C SER A 124 8.62 1.90 27.56
N PRO A 125 9.58 1.38 28.31
CA PRO A 125 9.89 -0.03 28.25
C PRO A 125 8.65 -0.86 28.57
N TYR A 126 8.28 -1.76 27.67
CA TYR A 126 7.17 -2.68 27.92
C TYR A 126 7.60 -4.08 27.52
N GLU A 127 7.11 -5.05 28.24
CA GLU A 127 7.22 -6.46 27.86
C GLU A 127 5.88 -6.89 27.25
N LEU A 128 5.98 -7.50 26.06
CA LEU A 128 4.81 -8.13 25.43
C LEU A 128 4.28 -9.19 26.38
N GLN A 129 2.98 -9.13 26.67
CA GLN A 129 2.33 -10.02 27.64
C GLN A 129 2.54 -11.50 27.24
N PRO A 130 3.31 -12.28 28.02
CA PRO A 130 3.50 -13.69 27.72
C PRO A 130 2.20 -14.45 28.00
N GLY A 131 1.90 -15.43 27.14
CA GLY A 131 0.78 -16.35 27.36
C GLY A 131 -0.57 -15.90 26.80
N LEU A 132 -0.69 -14.73 26.21
CA LEU A 132 -1.90 -14.37 25.48
C LEU A 132 -2.02 -15.21 24.18
N PRO A 133 -3.23 -15.72 23.87
CA PRO A 133 -3.41 -16.61 22.73
C PRO A 133 -3.14 -15.90 21.40
N LEU A 134 -2.20 -16.42 20.64
CA LEU A 134 -1.90 -16.00 19.29
C LEU A 134 -2.74 -16.82 18.29
N LYS A 135 -3.29 -16.18 17.28
CA LYS A 135 -4.04 -16.84 16.20
C LYS A 135 -3.10 -17.13 15.03
N HIS A 136 -3.16 -18.38 14.56
CA HIS A 136 -2.39 -18.81 13.39
C HIS A 136 -2.82 -18.04 12.14
N SER A 137 -1.87 -17.63 11.36
CA SER A 137 -2.00 -16.81 10.15
C SER A 137 -0.89 -17.18 9.16
N VAL A 138 -1.01 -16.75 7.91
CA VAL A 138 -0.01 -17.01 6.88
C VAL A 138 0.37 -15.70 6.21
N ILE A 139 1.64 -15.34 6.27
CA ILE A 139 2.19 -14.20 5.51
C ILE A 139 2.22 -14.57 4.04
N VAL A 140 1.64 -13.73 3.18
CA VAL A 140 1.61 -13.91 1.72
C VAL A 140 2.55 -12.96 0.98
N ASP A 141 2.91 -11.85 1.58
CA ASP A 141 4.06 -11.03 1.18
C ASP A 141 4.66 -10.28 2.38
N ILE A 142 5.95 -9.99 2.30
CA ILE A 142 6.72 -9.28 3.33
C ILE A 142 7.65 -8.26 2.68
N SER A 143 7.91 -7.17 3.37
CA SER A 143 8.82 -6.09 2.97
C SER A 143 9.48 -5.44 4.18
N GLY A 144 10.46 -4.58 3.98
CA GLY A 144 11.05 -3.78 5.06
C GLY A 144 10.08 -2.80 5.75
N GLY A 145 8.92 -2.50 5.13
CA GLY A 145 7.93 -1.57 5.68
C GLY A 145 6.70 -2.25 6.30
N GLY A 146 6.52 -3.56 6.10
CA GLY A 146 5.33 -4.26 6.58
C GLY A 146 5.09 -5.58 5.86
N LEU A 147 3.93 -6.17 6.12
CA LEU A 147 3.56 -7.47 5.58
C LEU A 147 2.06 -7.53 5.20
N ARG A 148 1.72 -8.53 4.42
CA ARG A 148 0.36 -8.91 4.12
C ARG A 148 0.15 -10.36 4.53
N PHE A 149 -0.95 -10.63 5.23
CA PHE A 149 -1.23 -11.98 5.73
C PHE A 149 -2.70 -12.37 5.64
N LEU A 150 -2.94 -13.66 5.67
CA LEU A 150 -4.26 -14.27 5.71
C LEU A 150 -4.53 -14.84 7.10
N SER A 151 -5.74 -14.61 7.61
CA SER A 151 -6.19 -15.13 8.90
C SER A 151 -7.71 -15.36 8.89
N SER A 152 -8.18 -16.32 9.68
CA SER A 152 -9.60 -16.46 10.01
C SER A 152 -10.07 -15.44 11.06
N GLN A 153 -9.12 -14.82 11.78
CA GLN A 153 -9.41 -13.71 12.68
C GLN A 153 -9.43 -12.41 11.89
N LYS A 154 -10.47 -11.60 12.07
CA LYS A 154 -10.55 -10.24 11.53
C LYS A 154 -9.92 -9.27 12.51
N TYR A 155 -8.94 -8.48 12.06
CA TYR A 155 -8.34 -7.37 12.79
C TYR A 155 -8.80 -6.06 12.15
N GLU A 156 -9.29 -5.12 12.95
CA GLU A 156 -9.88 -3.90 12.41
C GLU A 156 -8.80 -2.92 11.88
N PRO A 157 -9.09 -2.18 10.79
CA PRO A 157 -8.20 -1.13 10.32
C PRO A 157 -7.92 -0.10 11.41
N GLY A 158 -6.66 0.29 11.55
CA GLY A 158 -6.18 1.21 12.58
C GLY A 158 -5.69 0.53 13.85
N SER A 159 -6.08 -0.73 14.13
CA SER A 159 -5.63 -1.47 15.31
C SER A 159 -4.14 -1.80 15.26
N LEU A 160 -3.51 -1.88 16.43
CA LEU A 160 -2.16 -2.38 16.62
C LEU A 160 -2.20 -3.86 16.97
N ILE A 161 -1.41 -4.65 16.26
CA ILE A 161 -1.32 -6.10 16.45
C ILE A 161 0.13 -6.52 16.68
N LEU A 162 0.31 -7.56 17.48
CA LEU A 162 1.57 -8.30 17.57
C LEU A 162 1.59 -9.33 16.44
N CYS A 163 2.65 -9.30 15.64
CA CYS A 163 2.96 -10.30 14.62
C CYS A 163 4.20 -11.10 15.06
N SER A 164 4.03 -12.41 15.23
CA SER A 164 5.10 -13.32 15.65
C SER A 164 5.36 -14.34 14.53
N TYR A 165 6.57 -14.33 13.98
CA TYR A 165 6.99 -15.22 12.89
C TYR A 165 8.47 -15.55 12.95
N HIS A 166 8.90 -16.53 12.15
CA HIS A 166 10.31 -16.93 12.08
C HIS A 166 10.84 -16.69 10.67
N LEU A 167 12.05 -16.12 10.60
CA LEU A 167 12.84 -16.03 9.38
C LEU A 167 14.12 -16.83 9.51
N LEU A 168 14.68 -17.29 8.38
CA LEU A 168 15.98 -17.88 8.34
C LEU A 168 17.04 -16.77 8.35
N LYS A 169 17.93 -16.80 9.32
CA LYS A 169 19.09 -15.92 9.42
C LYS A 169 20.33 -16.80 9.55
N ASP A 170 21.25 -16.70 8.61
CA ASP A 170 22.52 -17.49 8.60
C ASP A 170 22.30 -19.01 8.76
N GLY A 171 21.18 -19.52 8.22
CA GLY A 171 20.80 -20.94 8.30
C GLY A 171 20.01 -21.34 9.56
N GLU A 172 19.84 -20.45 10.52
CA GLU A 172 19.08 -20.67 11.75
C GLU A 172 17.70 -19.97 11.72
N ARG A 173 16.71 -20.56 12.39
CA ARG A 173 15.39 -19.97 12.55
C ARG A 173 15.41 -18.96 13.70
N LYS A 174 15.34 -17.68 13.37
CA LYS A 174 15.20 -16.58 14.34
C LYS A 174 13.75 -16.15 14.45
N LYS A 175 13.24 -16.00 15.67
CA LYS A 175 11.92 -15.47 15.97
C LYS A 175 11.93 -13.95 15.90
N TYR A 176 10.85 -13.37 15.31
CA TYR A 176 10.58 -11.95 15.26
C TYR A 176 9.20 -11.69 15.86
N ASP A 177 9.16 -10.86 16.88
CA ASP A 177 7.95 -10.34 17.50
C ASP A 177 7.89 -8.85 17.18
N VAL A 178 7.04 -8.47 16.24
CA VAL A 178 6.95 -7.09 15.72
C VAL A 178 5.54 -6.55 15.87
N VAL A 179 5.44 -5.28 16.20
CA VAL A 179 4.17 -4.58 16.22
C VAL A 179 3.86 -4.04 14.82
N GLY A 180 2.61 -4.21 14.41
CA GLY A 180 2.13 -3.69 13.15
C GLY A 180 0.80 -2.98 13.29
N LYS A 181 0.61 -1.92 12.52
CA LYS A 181 -0.66 -1.22 12.36
C LYS A 181 -1.42 -1.78 11.18
N VAL A 182 -2.64 -2.24 11.39
CA VAL A 182 -3.52 -2.71 10.32
C VAL A 182 -3.96 -1.53 9.47
N LEU A 183 -3.59 -1.52 8.18
CA LEU A 183 -3.95 -0.46 7.24
C LEU A 183 -5.27 -0.75 6.51
N ALA A 184 -5.51 -2.02 6.20
CA ALA A 184 -6.70 -2.46 5.49
C ALA A 184 -6.98 -3.94 5.75
N VAL A 185 -8.25 -4.31 5.65
CA VAL A 185 -8.72 -5.68 5.71
C VAL A 185 -9.72 -5.92 4.58
N LYS A 186 -9.63 -7.08 3.94
CA LYS A 186 -10.57 -7.51 2.90
C LYS A 186 -10.91 -8.98 3.12
N GLU A 187 -12.19 -9.32 3.15
CA GLU A 187 -12.60 -10.72 3.12
C GLU A 187 -12.32 -11.32 1.73
N LEU A 188 -11.80 -12.53 1.69
CA LEU A 188 -11.51 -13.22 0.44
C LEU A 188 -12.80 -13.70 -0.23
N GLU A 189 -13.01 -13.32 -1.48
CA GLU A 189 -14.19 -13.71 -2.25
C GLU A 189 -14.34 -15.24 -2.39
N ASN A 190 -13.22 -15.95 -2.48
CA ASN A 190 -13.16 -17.40 -2.69
C ASN A 190 -13.12 -18.22 -1.38
N ARG A 191 -13.02 -17.57 -0.21
CA ARG A 191 -12.90 -18.20 1.11
C ARG A 191 -13.60 -17.36 2.17
N ARG A 192 -14.90 -17.63 2.36
CA ARG A 192 -15.70 -16.96 3.39
C ARG A 192 -15.11 -17.20 4.78
N GLY A 193 -15.02 -16.13 5.58
CA GLY A 193 -14.41 -16.17 6.91
C GLY A 193 -12.89 -16.15 6.92
N MET A 194 -12.24 -15.94 5.75
CA MET A 194 -10.81 -15.67 5.63
C MET A 194 -10.57 -14.23 5.21
N PHE A 195 -9.70 -13.55 5.91
CA PHE A 195 -9.41 -12.13 5.73
C PHE A 195 -7.97 -11.91 5.31
N GLU A 196 -7.76 -11.09 4.30
CA GLU A 196 -6.46 -10.53 3.93
C GLU A 196 -6.26 -9.22 4.68
N HIS A 197 -5.15 -9.13 5.40
CA HIS A 197 -4.75 -7.93 6.15
C HIS A 197 -3.51 -7.33 5.54
N ARG A 198 -3.48 -5.99 5.43
CA ARG A 198 -2.29 -5.21 5.09
C ARG A 198 -1.82 -4.49 6.32
N VAL A 199 -0.57 -4.73 6.69
CA VAL A 199 0.02 -4.25 7.93
C VAL A 199 1.28 -3.48 7.63
N GLN A 200 1.41 -2.31 8.25
CA GLN A 200 2.64 -1.53 8.29
C GLN A 200 3.32 -1.77 9.64
N TYR A 201 4.61 -1.99 9.66
CA TYR A 201 5.35 -2.08 10.91
C TYR A 201 5.28 -0.77 11.67
N TYR A 202 5.04 -0.88 12.97
CA TYR A 202 4.94 0.25 13.88
C TYR A 202 6.18 0.29 14.77
N ASN A 203 6.90 1.42 14.75
CA ASN A 203 8.13 1.64 15.53
C ASN A 203 9.18 0.50 15.40
N LEU A 204 9.30 -0.11 14.22
CA LEU A 204 10.28 -1.16 13.99
C LEU A 204 11.69 -0.58 14.04
N ASP A 205 12.55 -1.15 14.89
CA ASP A 205 13.94 -0.74 14.96
C ASP A 205 14.72 -1.03 13.67
N VAL A 206 15.79 -0.26 13.45
CA VAL A 206 16.55 -0.29 12.21
C VAL A 206 17.21 -1.66 11.99
N ASN A 207 17.76 -2.28 13.04
CA ASN A 207 18.47 -3.57 12.93
C ASN A 207 17.50 -4.68 12.52
N THR A 208 16.34 -4.76 13.16
CA THR A 208 15.30 -5.74 12.81
C THR A 208 14.80 -5.52 11.37
N ARG A 209 14.63 -4.26 10.94
CA ARG A 209 14.27 -3.94 9.55
C ARG A 209 15.32 -4.42 8.56
N GLU A 210 16.59 -4.18 8.83
CA GLU A 210 17.69 -4.63 7.98
C GLU A 210 17.80 -6.16 7.90
N GLU A 211 17.55 -6.87 9.00
CA GLU A 211 17.49 -8.33 9.01
C GLU A 211 16.35 -8.87 8.13
N ILE A 212 15.16 -8.26 8.20
CA ILE A 212 14.03 -8.62 7.34
C ILE A 212 14.37 -8.36 5.86
N ILE A 213 14.97 -7.22 5.54
CA ILE A 213 15.38 -6.88 4.18
C ILE A 213 16.43 -7.87 3.66
N ARG A 214 17.41 -8.24 4.49
CA ARG A 214 18.44 -9.24 4.14
C ARG A 214 17.81 -10.58 3.81
N PHE A 215 16.91 -11.08 4.67
CA PHE A 215 16.15 -12.31 4.41
C PHE A 215 15.44 -12.26 3.06
N ILE A 216 14.75 -11.16 2.75
CA ILE A 216 14.02 -10.99 1.48
C ILE A 216 14.97 -11.13 0.29
N PHE A 217 16.13 -10.47 0.32
CA PHE A 217 17.11 -10.57 -0.77
C PHE A 217 17.73 -11.95 -0.90
N GLU A 218 17.95 -12.67 0.20
CA GLU A 218 18.47 -14.04 0.17
C GLU A 218 17.46 -15.00 -0.46
N GLU A 219 16.20 -14.93 -0.07
CA GLU A 219 15.13 -15.77 -0.63
C GLU A 219 14.88 -15.46 -2.11
N GLU A 220 14.90 -14.19 -2.50
CA GLU A 220 14.80 -13.77 -3.90
C GLU A 220 15.94 -14.37 -4.75
N ARG A 221 17.17 -14.34 -4.24
CA ARG A 221 18.31 -14.96 -4.94
C ARG A 221 18.13 -16.47 -5.09
N LYS A 222 17.60 -17.15 -4.07
CA LYS A 222 17.33 -18.59 -4.11
C LYS A 222 16.24 -18.91 -5.16
N SER A 223 15.16 -18.12 -5.20
CA SER A 223 14.07 -18.28 -6.19
C SER A 223 14.57 -18.11 -7.61
N ARG A 224 15.32 -17.05 -7.91
CA ARG A 224 15.90 -16.80 -9.24
C ARG A 224 16.88 -17.89 -9.68
N LYS A 225 17.63 -18.49 -8.74
CA LYS A 225 18.50 -19.63 -9.09
C LYS A 225 17.71 -20.88 -9.47
N LYS A 226 16.57 -21.14 -8.77
CA LYS A 226 15.70 -22.29 -9.10
C LYS A 226 15.02 -22.11 -10.46
N GLU A 227 14.55 -20.91 -10.79
CA GLU A 227 13.93 -20.60 -12.08
C GLU A 227 14.88 -20.73 -13.29
N ARG A 228 16.19 -20.52 -13.08
CA ARG A 228 17.22 -20.69 -14.14
C ARG A 228 17.66 -22.13 -14.35
N LEU A 229 17.31 -23.04 -13.45
CA LEU A 229 17.68 -24.44 -13.49
C LEU A 229 16.55 -25.36 -14.00
N ASN A 230 15.36 -24.80 -14.15
CA ASN A 230 14.17 -25.43 -14.76
C ASN A 230 13.93 -24.88 -16.17
#